data_5819abc1b0499c057fb6546616290911
#
_entry.id   5819abc1b0499c057fb6546616290911
#
_cell.length_a   1.000
_cell.length_b   1.000
_cell.length_c   1.000
_cell.angle_alpha   90.00
_cell.angle_beta   90.00
_cell.angle_gamma   90.00
#
_symmetry.space_group_name_H-M   'P 1'
#
loop_
_entity.id
_entity.type
_entity.pdbx_description
1 polymer ?
#
loop_
_entity_poly.entity_id
_entity_poly.type
_entity_poly.pdbx_seq_one_letter_code
_entity_poly.pdbx_strand_id
1 'polypeptide(L)'
;MYKRQEVDLSNLQRQIIHSIADIGKAKVKSAKETMEAINPDVTVKTYREFVTSENVMELIKDYDFIIDGTDNFPAKFLINDACVMAGKPFSHAGIIRFKGQLMTYVPGEGPCYRCVFKNPPPKDAVPTCKQAGVIGAMGGVIGSLQAMEAIKYIIGKGDLLTGRLLTY
;
A
#
# COMPACT_ATOMS: atom_id res chain seq x y z
N MET A 1 -9.11 17.54 -8.23
CA MET A 1 -8.60 16.17 -8.15
C MET A 1 -7.16 16.07 -7.61
N TYR A 2 -6.30 17.07 -7.81
CA TYR A 2 -4.92 17.13 -7.28
C TYR A 2 -4.78 17.20 -5.75
N LYS A 3 -5.81 17.62 -5.01
CA LYS A 3 -5.77 17.77 -3.53
C LYS A 3 -5.49 16.47 -2.76
N ARG A 4 -5.69 15.29 -3.33
CA ARG A 4 -5.41 14.00 -2.66
C ARG A 4 -3.93 13.63 -2.58
N GLN A 5 -3.07 14.33 -3.32
CA GLN A 5 -1.61 14.13 -3.29
C GLN A 5 -0.89 15.11 -2.36
N GLU A 6 -1.64 15.98 -1.67
CA GLU A 6 -1.10 16.90 -0.67
C GLU A 6 -1.41 16.41 0.74
N VAL A 7 -0.55 16.77 1.67
CA VAL A 7 -0.75 16.47 3.10
C VAL A 7 -1.93 17.29 3.61
N ASP A 8 -2.92 16.62 4.17
CA ASP A 8 -4.11 17.21 4.77
C ASP A 8 -4.14 16.92 6.25
N LEU A 9 -4.67 17.85 7.07
CA LEU A 9 -4.77 17.72 8.52
C LEU A 9 -5.41 16.39 8.95
N SER A 10 -6.45 15.94 8.21
CA SER A 10 -7.14 14.67 8.49
C SER A 10 -6.27 13.43 8.26
N ASN A 11 -5.11 13.56 7.62
CA ASN A 11 -4.17 12.46 7.40
C ASN A 11 -3.28 12.20 8.62
N LEU A 12 -2.97 13.23 9.41
CA LEU A 12 -1.96 13.18 10.47
C LEU A 12 -2.32 12.20 11.60
N GLN A 13 -3.60 11.92 11.78
CA GLN A 13 -4.05 10.94 12.78
C GLN A 13 -3.58 9.49 12.50
N ARG A 14 -3.09 9.17 11.28
CA ARG A 14 -2.61 7.83 10.90
C ARG A 14 -1.36 7.80 10.03
N GLN A 15 -1.08 8.88 9.31
CA GLN A 15 0.10 8.97 8.41
C GLN A 15 1.25 9.64 9.15
N ILE A 16 1.91 8.91 10.05
CA ILE A 16 2.99 9.39 10.93
C ILE A 16 4.24 9.90 10.18
N ILE A 17 4.33 9.64 8.88
CA ILE A 17 5.41 10.12 8.03
C ILE A 17 5.29 11.62 7.72
N HIS A 18 4.15 12.23 8.03
CA HIS A 18 3.88 13.66 7.83
C HIS A 18 3.66 14.37 9.17
N SER A 19 3.97 15.64 9.22
CA SER A 19 3.79 16.53 10.37
C SER A 19 2.86 17.72 10.05
N ILE A 20 2.52 18.52 11.07
CA ILE A 20 1.75 19.76 10.89
C ILE A 20 2.47 20.72 9.92
N ALA A 21 3.81 20.76 9.97
CA ALA A 21 4.62 21.61 9.08
C ALA A 21 4.55 21.19 7.59
N ASP A 22 4.00 20.00 7.32
CA ASP A 22 3.89 19.46 5.96
C ASP A 22 2.52 19.70 5.32
N ILE A 23 1.56 20.28 6.05
CA ILE A 23 0.22 20.55 5.51
C ILE A 23 0.34 21.39 4.23
N GLY A 24 -0.28 20.89 3.14
CA GLY A 24 -0.23 21.50 1.82
C GLY A 24 0.98 21.11 0.95
N LYS A 25 2.01 20.47 1.52
CA LYS A 25 3.11 19.90 0.72
C LYS A 25 2.64 18.67 -0.05
N ALA A 26 3.30 18.39 -1.18
CA ALA A 26 3.11 17.11 -1.87
C ALA A 26 3.49 15.95 -0.96
N LYS A 27 2.61 14.94 -0.81
CA LYS A 27 2.84 13.79 0.08
C LYS A 27 4.15 13.06 -0.22
N VAL A 28 4.44 12.85 -1.50
CA VAL A 28 5.68 12.18 -1.92
C VAL A 28 6.94 12.96 -1.52
N LYS A 29 6.88 14.30 -1.55
CA LYS A 29 8.00 15.15 -1.13
C LYS A 29 8.18 15.10 0.39
N SER A 30 7.10 15.31 1.15
CA SER A 30 7.13 15.22 2.62
C SER A 30 7.60 13.84 3.09
N ALA A 31 7.09 12.75 2.49
CA ALA A 31 7.52 11.40 2.81
C ALA A 31 9.01 11.18 2.53
N LYS A 32 9.50 11.63 1.37
CA LYS A 32 10.92 11.55 1.02
C LYS A 32 11.79 12.26 2.06
N GLU A 33 11.46 13.52 2.37
CA GLU A 33 12.21 14.33 3.35
C GLU A 33 12.28 13.61 4.72
N THR A 34 11.18 13.04 5.18
CA THR A 34 11.15 12.30 6.45
C THR A 34 11.98 11.01 6.40
N MET A 35 11.86 10.23 5.33
CA MET A 35 12.59 8.95 5.20
C MET A 35 14.10 9.18 5.12
N GLU A 36 14.55 10.16 4.33
CA GLU A 36 15.97 10.52 4.18
C GLU A 36 16.53 11.16 5.47
N ALA A 37 15.70 11.85 6.26
CA ALA A 37 16.12 12.36 7.58
C ALA A 37 16.29 11.23 8.62
N ILE A 38 15.51 10.13 8.51
CA ILE A 38 15.64 8.96 9.38
C ILE A 38 16.87 8.12 8.97
N ASN A 39 17.06 7.90 7.68
CA ASN A 39 18.18 7.14 7.15
C ASN A 39 18.68 7.74 5.82
N PRO A 40 19.78 8.49 5.84
CA PRO A 40 20.32 9.15 4.65
C PRO A 40 20.90 8.17 3.61
N ASP A 41 21.15 6.92 3.98
CA ASP A 41 21.68 5.90 3.05
C ASP A 41 20.58 5.31 2.15
N VAL A 42 19.31 5.61 2.41
CA VAL A 42 18.18 5.14 1.61
C VAL A 42 17.89 6.11 0.46
N THR A 43 17.94 5.62 -0.76
CA THR A 43 17.53 6.39 -1.95
C THR A 43 16.02 6.32 -2.15
N VAL A 44 15.31 7.44 -1.99
CA VAL A 44 13.87 7.53 -2.17
C VAL A 44 13.54 8.14 -3.54
N LYS A 45 13.02 7.33 -4.45
CA LYS A 45 12.49 7.77 -5.76
C LYS A 45 11.00 8.07 -5.62
N THR A 46 10.57 9.26 -6.02
CA THR A 46 9.18 9.70 -5.85
C THR A 46 8.48 9.92 -7.19
N TYR A 47 7.22 9.55 -7.25
CA TYR A 47 6.35 9.75 -8.40
C TYR A 47 5.11 10.53 -7.97
N ARG A 48 4.92 11.74 -8.51
CA ARG A 48 3.75 12.60 -8.21
C ARG A 48 2.66 12.38 -9.25
N GLU A 49 2.22 11.15 -9.37
CA GLU A 49 1.22 10.74 -10.35
C GLU A 49 0.28 9.67 -9.77
N PHE A 50 -0.86 9.46 -10.41
CA PHE A 50 -1.74 8.35 -10.08
C PHE A 50 -1.26 7.10 -10.82
N VAL A 51 -1.39 5.95 -10.18
CA VAL A 51 -1.20 4.66 -10.83
C VAL A 51 -2.38 4.42 -11.76
N THR A 52 -2.10 4.21 -13.04
CA THR A 52 -3.06 3.95 -14.12
C THR A 52 -2.64 2.71 -14.92
N SER A 53 -3.54 2.24 -15.79
CA SER A 53 -3.21 1.13 -16.71
C SER A 53 -2.06 1.45 -17.67
N GLU A 54 -1.86 2.73 -17.98
CA GLU A 54 -0.81 3.15 -18.89
C GLU A 54 0.59 3.19 -18.25
N ASN A 55 0.66 3.46 -16.92
CA ASN A 55 1.96 3.70 -16.27
C ASN A 55 2.36 2.63 -15.25
N VAL A 56 1.44 1.78 -14.77
CA VAL A 56 1.70 0.84 -13.67
C VAL A 56 2.86 -0.11 -13.98
N MET A 57 2.93 -0.64 -15.20
CA MET A 57 4.00 -1.58 -15.60
C MET A 57 5.38 -0.92 -15.56
N GLU A 58 5.47 0.33 -16.01
CA GLU A 58 6.70 1.11 -15.97
C GLU A 58 7.09 1.45 -14.52
N LEU A 59 6.12 1.79 -13.69
CA LEU A 59 6.35 2.12 -12.28
C LEU A 59 6.89 0.95 -11.46
N ILE A 60 6.46 -0.30 -11.74
CA ILE A 60 6.85 -1.46 -10.93
C ILE A 60 8.07 -2.22 -11.47
N LYS A 61 8.52 -1.96 -12.69
CA LYS A 61 9.52 -2.79 -13.39
C LYS A 61 10.83 -2.97 -12.64
N ASP A 62 11.31 -1.90 -12.02
CA ASP A 62 12.64 -1.82 -11.38
C ASP A 62 12.62 -2.24 -9.89
N TYR A 63 11.48 -2.70 -9.37
CA TYR A 63 11.34 -3.07 -7.96
C TYR A 63 11.19 -4.57 -7.78
N ASP A 64 11.83 -5.12 -6.74
CA ASP A 64 11.82 -6.55 -6.42
C ASP A 64 10.58 -6.97 -5.64
N PHE A 65 9.97 -6.06 -4.89
CA PHE A 65 8.79 -6.30 -4.08
C PHE A 65 7.89 -5.06 -4.07
N ILE A 66 6.58 -5.24 -4.24
CA ILE A 66 5.61 -4.15 -4.28
C ILE A 66 4.79 -4.14 -2.99
N ILE A 67 4.62 -2.98 -2.39
CA ILE A 67 3.75 -2.78 -1.23
C ILE A 67 2.53 -1.95 -1.65
N ASP A 68 1.35 -2.56 -1.59
CA ASP A 68 0.09 -1.87 -1.86
C ASP A 68 -0.48 -1.24 -0.59
N GLY A 69 -0.31 0.06 -0.45
CA GLY A 69 -0.92 0.89 0.61
C GLY A 69 -2.09 1.73 0.12
N THR A 70 -2.72 1.38 -1.00
CA THR A 70 -3.84 2.16 -1.56
C THR A 70 -5.15 1.95 -0.76
N ASP A 71 -6.04 2.93 -0.83
CA ASP A 71 -7.31 2.96 -0.08
C ASP A 71 -8.56 2.80 -0.96
N ASN A 72 -8.39 2.32 -2.20
CA ASN A 72 -9.50 2.15 -3.13
C ASN A 72 -9.37 0.86 -3.95
N PHE A 73 -10.49 0.23 -4.23
CA PHE A 73 -10.53 -1.03 -4.95
C PHE A 73 -9.97 -0.98 -6.37
N PRO A 74 -10.27 0.03 -7.21
CA PRO A 74 -9.69 0.10 -8.55
C PRO A 74 -8.17 0.04 -8.56
N ALA A 75 -7.50 0.79 -7.68
CA ALA A 75 -6.05 0.76 -7.58
C ALA A 75 -5.53 -0.61 -7.09
N LYS A 76 -6.21 -1.23 -6.10
CA LYS A 76 -5.84 -2.54 -5.59
C LYS A 76 -5.89 -3.63 -6.65
N PHE A 77 -6.96 -3.68 -7.43
CA PHE A 77 -7.10 -4.63 -8.53
C PHE A 77 -6.08 -4.36 -9.64
N LEU A 78 -5.85 -3.10 -9.98
CA LEU A 78 -4.84 -2.72 -10.98
C LEU A 78 -3.43 -3.14 -10.57
N ILE A 79 -3.03 -2.89 -9.32
CA ILE A 79 -1.71 -3.29 -8.80
C ILE A 79 -1.59 -4.82 -8.79
N ASN A 80 -2.63 -5.54 -8.34
CA ASN A 80 -2.65 -7.00 -8.42
C ASN A 80 -2.40 -7.49 -9.83
N ASP A 81 -3.17 -6.99 -10.80
CA ASP A 81 -3.08 -7.44 -12.19
C ASP A 81 -1.71 -7.16 -12.78
N ALA A 82 -1.19 -5.96 -12.55
CA ALA A 82 0.15 -5.58 -13.00
C ALA A 82 1.25 -6.46 -12.38
N CYS A 83 1.20 -6.72 -11.06
CA CYS A 83 2.17 -7.57 -10.40
C CYS A 83 2.11 -9.02 -10.89
N VAL A 84 0.90 -9.57 -11.08
CA VAL A 84 0.73 -10.92 -11.64
C VAL A 84 1.28 -11.00 -13.06
N MET A 85 0.96 -10.04 -13.93
CA MET A 85 1.43 -9.99 -15.32
C MET A 85 2.95 -9.80 -15.41
N ALA A 86 3.52 -9.00 -14.51
CA ALA A 86 4.96 -8.74 -14.46
C ALA A 86 5.76 -9.82 -13.71
N GLY A 87 5.10 -10.82 -13.12
CA GLY A 87 5.77 -11.81 -12.27
C GLY A 87 6.43 -11.20 -11.03
N LYS A 88 5.83 -10.13 -10.46
CA LYS A 88 6.35 -9.42 -9.29
C LYS A 88 5.62 -9.86 -8.01
N PRO A 89 6.35 -10.17 -6.93
CA PRO A 89 5.73 -10.38 -5.62
C PRO A 89 5.18 -9.06 -5.07
N PHE A 90 4.08 -9.16 -4.33
CA PHE A 90 3.52 -7.99 -3.67
C PHE A 90 2.79 -8.34 -2.39
N SER A 91 2.72 -7.38 -1.47
CA SER A 91 1.89 -7.43 -0.28
C SER A 91 0.72 -6.47 -0.43
N HIS A 92 -0.49 -7.02 -0.29
CA HIS A 92 -1.74 -6.28 -0.29
C HIS A 92 -2.23 -6.08 1.13
N ALA A 93 -2.60 -4.85 1.48
CA ALA A 93 -3.23 -4.54 2.76
C ALA A 93 -4.49 -3.67 2.59
N GLY A 94 -5.42 -3.83 3.51
CA GLY A 94 -6.62 -3.01 3.61
C GLY A 94 -6.99 -2.77 5.06
N ILE A 95 -7.42 -1.55 5.39
CA ILE A 95 -7.86 -1.20 6.75
C ILE A 95 -9.19 -0.45 6.69
N ILE A 96 -10.08 -0.74 7.63
CA ILE A 96 -11.33 -0.02 7.79
C ILE A 96 -11.78 -0.10 9.25
N ARG A 97 -12.13 1.04 9.86
CA ARG A 97 -12.52 1.11 11.27
C ARG A 97 -11.47 0.47 12.19
N PHE A 98 -11.79 -0.66 12.81
CA PHE A 98 -10.96 -1.46 13.71
C PHE A 98 -10.45 -2.75 13.06
N LYS A 99 -10.66 -2.94 11.77
CA LYS A 99 -10.31 -4.17 11.04
C LYS A 99 -9.20 -3.91 10.04
N GLY A 100 -8.34 -4.91 9.89
CA GLY A 100 -7.30 -4.94 8.89
C GLY A 100 -7.23 -6.27 8.17
N GLN A 101 -6.78 -6.25 6.93
CA GLN A 101 -6.49 -7.44 6.14
C GLN A 101 -5.11 -7.32 5.51
N LEU A 102 -4.43 -8.46 5.41
CA LEU A 102 -3.12 -8.54 4.80
C LEU A 102 -2.97 -9.88 4.09
N MET A 103 -2.41 -9.88 2.89
CA MET A 103 -1.96 -11.07 2.18
C MET A 103 -0.71 -10.76 1.36
N THR A 104 0.08 -11.79 1.10
CA THR A 104 1.26 -11.70 0.24
C THR A 104 1.10 -12.65 -0.94
N TYR A 105 1.41 -12.15 -2.12
CA TYR A 105 1.49 -12.93 -3.35
C TYR A 105 2.95 -13.07 -3.78
N VAL A 106 3.35 -14.29 -4.07
CA VAL A 106 4.60 -14.61 -4.75
C VAL A 106 4.27 -15.43 -5.99
N PRO A 107 4.82 -15.10 -7.16
CA PRO A 107 4.55 -15.84 -8.39
C PRO A 107 4.79 -17.35 -8.24
N GLY A 108 3.78 -18.14 -8.56
CA GLY A 108 3.84 -19.61 -8.45
C GLY A 108 3.58 -20.19 -7.05
N GLU A 109 3.42 -19.36 -6.00
CA GLU A 109 3.28 -19.84 -4.63
C GLU A 109 1.90 -19.61 -3.99
N GLY A 110 0.85 -19.49 -4.77
CA GLY A 110 -0.48 -19.38 -4.20
C GLY A 110 -1.40 -18.39 -4.93
N PRO A 111 -2.58 -18.11 -4.36
CA PRO A 111 -3.58 -17.26 -4.98
C PRO A 111 -3.16 -15.79 -4.96
N CYS A 112 -3.48 -15.06 -6.02
CA CYS A 112 -3.40 -13.61 -6.04
C CYS A 112 -4.69 -12.98 -5.44
N TYR A 113 -4.73 -11.65 -5.36
CA TYR A 113 -5.88 -10.92 -4.81
C TYR A 113 -7.18 -11.24 -5.57
N ARG A 114 -7.16 -11.39 -6.90
CA ARG A 114 -8.33 -11.80 -7.69
C ARG A 114 -8.79 -13.23 -7.46
N CYS A 115 -7.91 -14.11 -7.05
CA CYS A 115 -8.31 -15.47 -6.70
C CYS A 115 -9.19 -15.50 -5.44
N VAL A 116 -8.93 -14.57 -4.52
CA VAL A 116 -9.71 -14.42 -3.28
C VAL A 116 -10.93 -13.53 -3.49
N PHE A 117 -10.75 -12.40 -4.17
CA PHE A 117 -11.78 -11.39 -4.43
C PHE A 117 -11.98 -11.23 -5.95
N LYS A 118 -12.86 -12.05 -6.52
CA LYS A 118 -13.02 -12.14 -8.00
C LYS A 118 -13.33 -10.80 -8.67
N ASN A 119 -14.17 -10.00 -8.04
CA ASN A 119 -14.64 -8.73 -8.59
C ASN A 119 -14.56 -7.61 -7.54
N PRO A 120 -14.35 -6.37 -7.94
CA PRO A 120 -14.55 -5.23 -7.06
C PRO A 120 -15.98 -5.24 -6.50
N PRO A 121 -16.19 -4.85 -5.24
CA PRO A 121 -17.54 -4.70 -4.71
C PRO A 121 -18.31 -3.67 -5.55
N PRO A 122 -19.64 -3.79 -5.62
CA PRO A 122 -20.48 -2.78 -6.25
C PRO A 122 -20.16 -1.37 -5.70
N LYS A 123 -20.33 -0.38 -6.54
CA LYS A 123 -20.16 1.03 -6.12
C LYS A 123 -21.03 1.28 -4.88
N ASP A 124 -20.45 1.92 -3.88
CA ASP A 124 -21.10 2.26 -2.60
C ASP A 124 -21.45 1.09 -1.66
N ALA A 125 -21.14 -0.16 -2.03
CA ALA A 125 -21.35 -1.34 -1.15
C ALA A 125 -20.40 -1.34 0.07
N VAL A 126 -19.22 -0.71 -0.06
CA VAL A 126 -18.25 -0.59 1.03
C VAL A 126 -17.94 0.89 1.25
N PRO A 127 -18.15 1.41 2.47
CA PRO A 127 -17.85 2.81 2.74
C PRO A 127 -16.35 3.08 2.58
N THR A 128 -16.01 4.24 2.07
CA THR A 128 -14.62 4.70 2.00
C THR A 128 -14.03 4.91 3.40
N CYS A 129 -12.71 4.88 3.53
CA CYS A 129 -12.03 5.20 4.79
C CYS A 129 -12.44 6.57 5.36
N LYS A 130 -12.80 7.53 4.51
CA LYS A 130 -13.29 8.84 4.93
C LYS A 130 -14.68 8.77 5.55
N GLN A 131 -15.56 7.90 5.04
CA GLN A 131 -16.93 7.73 5.55
C GLN A 131 -16.97 6.84 6.80
N ALA A 132 -16.22 5.74 6.78
CA ALA A 132 -16.22 4.76 7.85
C ALA A 132 -15.33 5.14 9.05
N GLY A 133 -14.32 5.96 8.79
CA GLY A 133 -13.22 6.19 9.72
C GLY A 133 -12.22 5.03 9.76
N VAL A 134 -11.04 5.32 10.27
CA VAL A 134 -9.96 4.34 10.51
C VAL A 134 -9.22 4.78 11.77
N ILE A 135 -9.03 3.88 12.71
CA ILE A 135 -8.16 4.14 13.86
C ILE A 135 -6.70 4.17 13.40
N GLY A 136 -5.95 5.21 13.76
CA GLY A 136 -4.56 5.38 13.35
C GLY A 136 -3.66 4.20 13.72
N ALA A 137 -3.88 3.59 14.89
CA ALA A 137 -3.15 2.40 15.32
C ALA A 137 -3.29 1.21 14.35
N MET A 138 -4.44 1.07 13.67
CA MET A 138 -4.62 0.02 12.65
C MET A 138 -3.69 0.20 11.45
N GLY A 139 -3.46 1.46 11.04
CA GLY A 139 -2.46 1.79 10.03
C GLY A 139 -1.05 1.34 10.44
N GLY A 140 -0.70 1.57 11.71
CA GLY A 140 0.57 1.12 12.28
C GLY A 140 0.70 -0.40 12.31
N VAL A 141 -0.28 -1.11 12.88
CA VAL A 141 -0.27 -2.58 12.99
C VAL A 141 -0.16 -3.24 11.60
N ILE A 142 -1.10 -2.94 10.72
CA ILE A 142 -1.14 -3.58 9.39
C ILE A 142 0.04 -3.13 8.53
N GLY A 143 0.45 -1.86 8.60
CA GLY A 143 1.61 -1.36 7.86
C GLY A 143 2.92 -2.00 8.31
N SER A 144 3.11 -2.23 9.63
CA SER A 144 4.29 -2.94 10.15
C SER A 144 4.31 -4.41 9.74
N LEU A 145 3.16 -5.08 9.77
CA LEU A 145 3.06 -6.47 9.28
C LEU A 145 3.35 -6.54 7.77
N GLN A 146 2.88 -5.58 7.00
CA GLN A 146 3.14 -5.50 5.56
C GLN A 146 4.63 -5.25 5.27
N ALA A 147 5.27 -4.37 6.02
CA ALA A 147 6.71 -4.14 5.91
C ALA A 147 7.50 -5.41 6.29
N MET A 148 7.04 -6.18 7.30
CA MET A 148 7.65 -7.44 7.68
C MET A 148 7.58 -8.50 6.56
N GLU A 149 6.49 -8.54 5.79
CA GLU A 149 6.39 -9.42 4.62
C GLU A 149 7.45 -9.09 3.56
N ALA A 150 7.65 -7.80 3.27
CA ALA A 150 8.72 -7.37 2.36
C ALA A 150 10.11 -7.74 2.88
N ILE A 151 10.37 -7.51 4.17
CA ILE A 151 11.66 -7.85 4.79
C ILE A 151 11.90 -9.37 4.71
N LYS A 152 10.93 -10.20 5.10
CA LYS A 152 11.04 -11.66 5.02
C LYS A 152 11.36 -12.12 3.59
N TYR A 153 10.67 -11.56 2.61
CA TYR A 153 10.93 -11.86 1.20
C TYR A 153 12.36 -11.52 0.79
N ILE A 154 12.83 -10.31 1.11
CA ILE A 154 14.16 -9.82 0.72
C ILE A 154 15.28 -10.64 1.37
N ILE A 155 15.14 -10.97 2.65
CA ILE A 155 16.19 -11.75 3.37
C ILE A 155 16.05 -13.27 3.20
N GLY A 156 14.98 -13.75 2.59
CA GLY A 156 14.71 -15.19 2.40
C GLY A 156 14.53 -15.95 3.72
N LYS A 157 13.94 -15.32 4.74
CA LYS A 157 13.76 -15.90 6.08
C LYS A 157 12.35 -15.69 6.61
N GLY A 158 11.84 -16.67 7.34
CA GLY A 158 10.50 -16.66 7.92
C GLY A 158 9.42 -17.05 6.89
N ASP A 159 8.22 -17.32 7.38
CA ASP A 159 7.09 -17.75 6.55
C ASP A 159 6.30 -16.54 6.05
N LEU A 160 6.18 -16.40 4.74
CA LEU A 160 5.33 -15.40 4.10
C LEU A 160 3.83 -15.76 4.24
N LEU A 161 2.97 -14.77 4.11
CA LEU A 161 1.52 -14.95 4.06
C LEU A 161 1.01 -15.41 2.67
N THR A 162 1.84 -16.15 1.93
CA THR A 162 1.42 -16.79 0.67
C THR A 162 0.33 -17.83 0.94
N GLY A 163 -0.75 -17.79 0.16
CA GLY A 163 -1.89 -18.67 0.34
C GLY A 163 -2.74 -18.42 1.60
N ARG A 164 -2.45 -17.36 2.34
CA ARG A 164 -3.14 -16.99 3.59
C ARG A 164 -3.65 -15.56 3.54
N LEU A 165 -4.86 -15.34 4.07
CA LEU A 165 -5.41 -14.02 4.32
C LEU A 165 -5.43 -13.79 5.84
N LEU A 166 -4.56 -12.92 6.33
CA LEU A 166 -4.61 -12.47 7.70
C LEU A 166 -5.75 -11.46 7.86
N THR A 167 -6.55 -11.64 8.88
CA THR A 167 -7.58 -10.68 9.32
C THR A 167 -7.34 -10.31 10.77
N TYR A 168 -7.39 -9.01 11.06
CA TYR A 168 -7.23 -8.46 12.40
C TYR A 168 -8.51 -7.75 12.84
#